data_44e8eee32db3047d60dc72cc8e15f48b
#
_entry.id   44e8eee32db3047d60dc72cc8e15f48b
#
_cell.length_a   1.000
_cell.length_b   1.000
_cell.length_c   1.000
_cell.angle_alpha   90.00
_cell.angle_beta   90.00
_cell.angle_gamma   90.00
#
_symmetry.space_group_name_H-M   'P 1'
#
loop_
_entity.id
_entity.type
_entity.pdbx_description
1 polymer ?
#
loop_
_entity_poly.entity_id
_entity_poly.type
_entity_poly.pdbx_seq_one_letter_code
_entity_poly.pdbx_strand_id
1 'polypeptide(L)'
;MAEPTAPPLDRAVRPARWLLLGLTVVVLLILFWPTRPAGGDQAGLALWLTQQHARGQLRWLTFGLIEFASNVVMFVPLGALAALSRPRGGDRVALAACFGLSASAELVQWLVLPNRTGDLRDVLANTVGAAIGIALVALVRSRRQPRR
;
A
#
# COMPACT_ATOMS: atom_id res chain seq x y z
N MET A 1 -38.95 4.84 25.55
CA MET A 1 -38.22 5.52 24.45
C MET A 1 -36.97 4.71 24.21
N ALA A 2 -36.92 3.93 23.13
CA ALA A 2 -35.72 3.17 22.79
C ALA A 2 -34.73 4.12 22.05
N GLU A 3 -33.48 4.21 22.53
CA GLU A 3 -32.46 4.95 21.83
C GLU A 3 -32.26 4.38 20.41
N PRO A 4 -32.14 5.24 19.39
CA PRO A 4 -31.82 4.77 18.04
C PRO A 4 -30.45 4.14 18.06
N THR A 5 -30.37 2.80 18.01
CA THR A 5 -29.13 2.08 17.85
C THR A 5 -28.51 2.47 16.52
N ALA A 6 -27.35 3.14 16.56
CA ALA A 6 -26.58 3.48 15.36
C ALA A 6 -26.42 2.25 14.45
N PRO A 7 -26.60 2.40 13.12
CA PRO A 7 -26.53 1.27 12.20
C PRO A 7 -25.17 0.57 12.30
N PRO A 8 -25.13 -0.77 12.12
CA PRO A 8 -23.94 -1.59 12.38
C PRO A 8 -22.70 -1.21 11.55
N LEU A 9 -22.82 -0.34 10.57
CA LEU A 9 -21.72 0.17 9.75
C LEU A 9 -20.85 1.21 10.48
N ASP A 10 -21.39 1.99 11.40
CA ASP A 10 -20.61 2.96 12.18
C ASP A 10 -19.67 2.29 13.18
N ARG A 11 -20.00 1.09 13.63
CA ARG A 11 -19.14 0.31 14.54
C ARG A 11 -17.86 -0.18 13.85
N ALA A 12 -17.87 -0.43 12.54
CA ALA A 12 -16.70 -0.88 11.79
C ALA A 12 -15.81 0.30 11.28
N VAL A 13 -16.40 1.47 11.07
CA VAL A 13 -15.69 2.64 10.52
C VAL A 13 -14.67 3.21 11.52
N ARG A 14 -15.02 3.26 12.81
CA ARG A 14 -14.09 3.77 13.85
C ARG A 14 -12.81 2.95 13.97
N PRO A 15 -12.87 1.63 14.21
CA PRO A 15 -11.65 0.82 14.29
C PRO A 15 -10.87 0.83 12.97
N ALA A 16 -11.53 0.84 11.81
CA ALA A 16 -10.86 0.92 10.52
C ALA A 16 -10.03 2.21 10.38
N ARG A 17 -10.51 3.35 10.90
CA ARG A 17 -9.76 4.62 10.88
C ARG A 17 -8.52 4.58 11.75
N TRP A 18 -8.59 3.99 12.95
CA TRP A 18 -7.43 3.85 13.81
C TRP A 18 -6.39 2.90 13.23
N LEU A 19 -6.84 1.78 12.66
CA LEU A 19 -5.97 0.84 11.95
C LEU A 19 -5.33 1.50 10.72
N LEU A 20 -6.09 2.29 9.96
CA LEU A 20 -5.57 3.05 8.82
C LEU A 20 -4.49 4.04 9.28
N LEU A 21 -4.74 4.79 10.35
CA LEU A 21 -3.76 5.73 10.90
C LEU A 21 -2.48 4.99 11.33
N GLY A 22 -2.61 3.93 12.11
CA GLY A 22 -1.47 3.13 12.56
C GLY A 22 -0.67 2.55 11.40
N LEU A 23 -1.35 1.97 10.41
CA LEU A 23 -0.70 1.43 9.22
C LEU A 23 -0.04 2.52 8.38
N THR A 24 -0.68 3.69 8.24
CA THR A 24 -0.07 4.84 7.55
C THR A 24 1.23 5.27 8.22
N VAL A 25 1.24 5.36 9.55
CA VAL A 25 2.47 5.67 10.30
C VAL A 25 3.54 4.61 10.05
N VAL A 26 3.21 3.33 10.09
CA VAL A 26 4.17 2.24 9.81
C VAL A 26 4.71 2.35 8.38
N VAL A 27 3.85 2.57 7.40
CA VAL A 27 4.25 2.75 6.00
C VAL A 27 5.18 3.95 5.85
N LEU A 28 4.86 5.09 6.47
CA LEU A 28 5.72 6.27 6.45
C LEU A 28 7.08 5.99 7.11
N LEU A 29 7.10 5.30 8.24
CA LEU A 29 8.35 4.90 8.90
C LEU A 29 9.22 4.02 7.99
N ILE A 30 8.61 3.09 7.24
CA ILE A 30 9.32 2.25 6.27
C ILE A 30 9.84 3.11 5.10
N LEU A 31 9.00 3.97 4.53
CA LEU A 31 9.35 4.81 3.40
C LEU A 31 10.45 5.83 3.74
N PHE A 32 10.41 6.41 4.94
CA PHE A 32 11.37 7.40 5.41
C PHE A 32 12.51 6.83 6.25
N TRP A 33 12.64 5.49 6.32
CA TRP A 33 13.74 4.89 7.05
C TRP A 33 15.09 5.34 6.45
N PRO A 34 15.97 6.00 7.24
CA PRO A 34 17.14 6.70 6.70
C PRO A 34 18.22 5.75 6.14
N THR A 35 18.22 4.53 6.60
CA THR A 35 19.11 3.50 6.08
C THR A 35 18.32 2.55 5.18
N ARG A 36 18.39 2.76 3.85
CA ARG A 36 18.42 1.56 3.01
C ARG A 36 19.72 0.87 3.40
N PRO A 37 19.70 -0.35 3.94
CA PRO A 37 20.95 -1.06 4.19
C PRO A 37 21.63 -1.30 2.84
N ALA A 38 22.42 -0.33 2.42
CA ALA A 38 23.18 -0.39 1.17
C ALA A 38 24.25 -1.49 1.19
N GLY A 39 24.36 -2.23 2.28
CA GLY A 39 25.39 -3.25 2.45
C GLY A 39 24.92 -4.57 3.09
N GLY A 40 23.64 -4.68 3.53
CA GLY A 40 23.15 -5.87 4.20
C GLY A 40 22.31 -6.77 3.29
N ASP A 41 21.01 -6.89 3.62
CA ASP A 41 20.09 -7.83 2.99
C ASP A 41 19.83 -7.57 1.51
N GLN A 42 19.92 -6.31 1.06
CA GLN A 42 19.77 -5.98 -0.37
C GLN A 42 20.95 -6.47 -1.20
N ALA A 43 22.17 -6.36 -0.66
CA ALA A 43 23.37 -6.90 -1.32
C ALA A 43 23.30 -8.43 -1.35
N GLY A 44 22.83 -9.07 -0.29
CA GLY A 44 22.60 -10.51 -0.23
C GLY A 44 21.58 -10.98 -1.27
N LEU A 45 20.43 -10.29 -1.38
CA LEU A 45 19.42 -10.59 -2.38
C LEU A 45 19.93 -10.35 -3.81
N ALA A 46 20.66 -9.26 -4.05
CA ALA A 46 21.24 -8.97 -5.36
C ALA A 46 22.28 -10.02 -5.77
N LEU A 47 23.16 -10.44 -4.86
CA LEU A 47 24.11 -11.52 -5.08
C LEU A 47 23.42 -12.85 -5.35
N TRP A 48 22.39 -13.20 -4.57
CA TRP A 48 21.62 -14.42 -4.78
C TRP A 48 20.93 -14.41 -6.16
N LEU A 49 20.29 -13.29 -6.54
CA LEU A 49 19.67 -13.15 -7.87
C LEU A 49 20.72 -13.31 -8.98
N THR A 50 21.89 -12.68 -8.85
CA THR A 50 22.99 -12.79 -9.82
C THR A 50 23.44 -14.24 -9.97
N GLN A 51 23.54 -14.99 -8.87
CA GLN A 51 23.89 -16.41 -8.91
C GLN A 51 22.82 -17.26 -9.60
N GLN A 52 21.52 -16.99 -9.35
CA GLN A 52 20.44 -17.69 -10.04
C GLN A 52 20.42 -17.37 -11.53
N HIS A 53 20.64 -16.12 -11.90
CA HIS A 53 20.73 -15.72 -13.31
C HIS A 53 21.93 -16.38 -14.04
N ALA A 54 23.10 -16.49 -13.37
CA ALA A 54 24.26 -17.18 -13.89
C ALA A 54 23.99 -18.67 -14.13
N ARG A 55 23.11 -19.29 -13.33
CA ARG A 55 22.66 -20.69 -13.49
C ARG A 55 21.53 -20.82 -14.54
N GLY A 56 21.14 -19.75 -15.21
CA GLY A 56 20.04 -19.73 -16.17
C GLY A 56 18.64 -19.75 -15.54
N GLN A 57 18.55 -19.65 -14.20
CA GLN A 57 17.32 -19.71 -13.44
C GLN A 57 16.78 -18.33 -13.12
N LEU A 58 15.48 -18.19 -12.94
CA LEU A 58 14.78 -16.98 -12.47
C LEU A 58 15.16 -15.70 -13.24
N ARG A 59 15.51 -15.77 -14.52
CA ARG A 59 15.92 -14.61 -15.33
C ARG A 59 14.88 -13.49 -15.40
N TRP A 60 13.61 -13.84 -15.21
CA TRP A 60 12.48 -12.92 -15.16
C TRP A 60 12.37 -12.17 -13.82
N LEU A 61 12.95 -12.72 -12.74
CA LEU A 61 12.88 -12.15 -11.41
C LEU A 61 14.01 -11.13 -11.24
N THR A 62 13.69 -9.88 -11.42
CA THR A 62 14.63 -8.77 -11.23
C THR A 62 14.43 -8.10 -9.88
N PHE A 63 15.47 -7.43 -9.38
CA PHE A 63 15.37 -6.64 -8.15
C PHE A 63 14.23 -5.61 -8.24
N GLY A 64 14.13 -4.89 -9.36
CA GLY A 64 13.06 -3.92 -9.58
C GLY A 64 11.64 -4.54 -9.60
N LEU A 65 11.50 -5.81 -10.00
CA LEU A 65 10.22 -6.51 -9.92
C LEU A 65 9.86 -6.83 -8.46
N ILE A 66 10.84 -7.24 -7.67
CA ILE A 66 10.64 -7.52 -6.23
C ILE A 66 10.27 -6.22 -5.51
N GLU A 67 10.96 -5.13 -5.78
CA GLU A 67 10.68 -3.82 -5.21
C GLU A 67 9.26 -3.35 -5.58
N PHE A 68 8.90 -3.42 -6.86
CA PHE A 68 7.55 -3.11 -7.32
C PHE A 68 6.48 -3.95 -6.63
N ALA A 69 6.67 -5.27 -6.56
CA ALA A 69 5.73 -6.17 -5.92
C ALA A 69 5.59 -5.89 -4.42
N SER A 70 6.69 -5.58 -3.74
CA SER A 70 6.69 -5.23 -2.32
C SER A 70 5.88 -3.95 -2.06
N ASN A 71 6.03 -2.93 -2.88
CA ASN A 71 5.25 -1.69 -2.81
C ASN A 71 3.76 -1.96 -3.05
N VAL A 72 3.41 -2.79 -4.05
CA VAL A 72 2.03 -3.21 -4.28
C VAL A 72 1.46 -3.89 -3.02
N VAL A 73 2.15 -4.90 -2.49
CA VAL A 73 1.69 -5.67 -1.31
C VAL A 73 1.50 -4.78 -0.10
N MET A 74 2.40 -3.84 0.14
CA MET A 74 2.34 -2.89 1.25
C MET A 74 1.10 -1.99 1.17
N PHE A 75 0.71 -1.55 -0.02
CA PHE A 75 -0.43 -0.66 -0.20
C PHE A 75 -1.79 -1.36 -0.33
N VAL A 76 -1.85 -2.68 -0.53
CA VAL A 76 -3.14 -3.43 -0.53
C VAL A 76 -3.90 -3.24 0.79
N PRO A 77 -3.34 -3.51 1.97
CA PRO A 77 -4.07 -3.31 3.22
C PRO A 77 -4.38 -1.83 3.48
N LEU A 78 -3.52 -0.91 3.05
CA LEU A 78 -3.76 0.54 3.19
C LEU A 78 -4.99 0.97 2.39
N GLY A 79 -5.09 0.57 1.13
CA GLY A 79 -6.25 0.83 0.26
C GLY A 79 -7.54 0.19 0.79
N ALA A 80 -7.46 -1.05 1.29
CA ALA A 80 -8.59 -1.73 1.90
C ALA A 80 -9.10 -0.97 3.15
N LEU A 81 -8.22 -0.55 4.05
CA LEU A 81 -8.59 0.23 5.23
C LEU A 81 -9.11 1.62 4.87
N ALA A 82 -8.53 2.26 3.86
CA ALA A 82 -9.02 3.54 3.36
C ALA A 82 -10.46 3.43 2.84
N ALA A 83 -10.79 2.37 2.10
CA ALA A 83 -12.15 2.09 1.66
C ALA A 83 -13.09 1.77 2.83
N LEU A 84 -12.66 0.93 3.79
CA LEU A 84 -13.45 0.58 4.98
C LEU A 84 -13.75 1.78 5.88
N SER A 85 -12.84 2.76 5.91
CA SER A 85 -12.98 3.99 6.71
C SER A 85 -13.99 4.98 6.14
N ARG A 86 -14.58 4.70 4.99
CA ARG A 86 -15.48 5.59 4.26
C ARG A 86 -16.84 4.92 3.97
N PRO A 87 -17.92 5.74 3.79
CA PRO A 87 -19.19 5.24 3.30
C PRO A 87 -19.05 4.62 1.90
N ARG A 88 -20.04 3.82 1.51
CA ARG A 88 -20.12 3.30 0.13
C ARG A 88 -20.10 4.45 -0.87
N GLY A 89 -19.32 4.30 -1.95
CA GLY A 89 -19.10 5.36 -2.95
C GLY A 89 -17.90 6.27 -2.69
N GLY A 90 -17.21 6.13 -1.54
CA GLY A 90 -15.99 6.88 -1.22
C GLY A 90 -14.70 6.30 -1.80
N ASP A 91 -14.79 5.29 -2.68
CA ASP A 91 -13.64 4.52 -3.18
C ASP A 91 -12.67 5.37 -4.01
N ARG A 92 -13.20 6.31 -4.82
CA ARG A 92 -12.37 7.27 -5.59
C ARG A 92 -11.57 8.19 -4.66
N VAL A 93 -12.19 8.64 -3.57
CA VAL A 93 -11.51 9.49 -2.59
C VAL A 93 -10.47 8.70 -1.81
N ALA A 94 -10.74 7.41 -1.50
CA ALA A 94 -9.77 6.52 -0.89
C ALA A 94 -8.55 6.33 -1.81
N LEU A 95 -8.77 6.09 -3.10
CA LEU A 95 -7.70 5.94 -4.08
C LEU A 95 -6.88 7.22 -4.23
N ALA A 96 -7.55 8.37 -4.36
CA ALA A 96 -6.88 9.67 -4.46
C ALA A 96 -6.04 9.98 -3.21
N ALA A 97 -6.52 9.62 -2.01
CA ALA A 97 -5.77 9.80 -0.78
C ALA A 97 -4.50 8.91 -0.73
N CYS A 98 -4.61 7.64 -1.15
CA CYS A 98 -3.46 6.73 -1.21
C CYS A 98 -2.45 7.19 -2.27
N PHE A 99 -2.90 7.63 -3.44
CA PHE A 99 -2.06 8.23 -4.47
C PHE A 99 -1.33 9.48 -3.96
N GLY A 100 -2.06 10.41 -3.34
CA GLY A 100 -1.50 11.64 -2.78
C GLY A 100 -0.46 11.34 -1.69
N LEU A 101 -0.73 10.37 -0.81
CA LEU A 101 0.24 9.91 0.19
C LEU A 101 1.53 9.40 -0.46
N SER A 102 1.39 8.53 -1.47
CA SER A 102 2.55 7.96 -2.18
C SER A 102 3.34 9.04 -2.93
N ALA A 103 2.66 9.89 -3.70
CA ALA A 103 3.29 10.97 -4.45
C ALA A 103 4.00 11.98 -3.52
N SER A 104 3.38 12.30 -2.37
CA SER A 104 4.00 13.18 -1.38
C SER A 104 5.23 12.54 -0.74
N ALA A 105 5.18 11.24 -0.45
CA ALA A 105 6.33 10.53 0.09
C ALA A 105 7.51 10.53 -0.89
N GLU A 106 7.27 10.23 -2.16
CA GLU A 106 8.30 10.29 -3.22
C GLU A 106 8.87 11.69 -3.39
N LEU A 107 8.02 12.73 -3.39
CA LEU A 107 8.47 14.10 -3.47
C LEU A 107 9.38 14.48 -2.30
N VAL A 108 8.99 14.12 -1.07
CA VAL A 108 9.81 14.39 0.12
C VAL A 108 11.12 13.61 0.06
N GLN A 109 11.09 12.35 -0.37
CA GLN A 109 12.32 11.55 -0.54
C GLN A 109 13.28 12.20 -1.54
N TRP A 110 12.75 12.67 -2.67
CA TRP A 110 13.54 13.37 -3.68
C TRP A 110 14.14 14.68 -3.17
N LEU A 111 13.39 15.44 -2.35
CA LEU A 111 13.84 16.73 -1.84
C LEU A 111 14.80 16.62 -0.64
N VAL A 112 14.64 15.59 0.20
CA VAL A 112 15.28 15.53 1.52
C VAL A 112 16.37 14.47 1.61
N LEU A 113 16.30 13.40 0.80
CA LEU A 113 17.26 12.30 0.89
C LEU A 113 18.29 12.37 -0.25
N PRO A 114 19.57 12.71 0.07
CA PRO A 114 20.66 12.91 -0.90
C PRO A 114 20.94 11.62 -1.60
N ASN A 115 20.63 10.83 -2.20
CA ASN A 115 20.86 9.55 -2.88
C ASN A 115 19.58 8.77 -3.20
N ARG A 116 18.41 9.40 -3.08
CA ARG A 116 17.15 8.85 -3.57
C ARG A 116 16.65 9.70 -4.74
N THR A 117 16.57 9.10 -5.89
CA THR A 117 15.79 9.61 -7.02
C THR A 117 14.36 9.14 -6.81
N GLY A 118 13.40 10.08 -6.65
CA GLY A 118 11.99 9.72 -6.63
C GLY A 118 11.63 8.88 -7.85
N ASP A 119 11.05 7.70 -7.67
CA ASP A 119 10.71 6.80 -8.77
C ASP A 119 9.19 6.77 -8.97
N LEU A 120 8.74 7.25 -10.12
CA LEU A 120 7.33 7.17 -10.53
C LEU A 120 6.80 5.72 -10.53
N ARG A 121 7.69 4.73 -10.66
CA ARG A 121 7.31 3.31 -10.57
C ARG A 121 6.81 2.95 -9.19
N ASP A 122 7.36 3.55 -8.13
CA ASP A 122 6.92 3.34 -6.76
C ASP A 122 5.55 3.95 -6.53
N VAL A 123 5.29 5.16 -7.04
CA VAL A 123 3.96 5.77 -7.01
C VAL A 123 2.94 4.90 -7.76
N LEU A 124 3.32 4.35 -8.91
CA LEU A 124 2.46 3.45 -9.68
C LEU A 124 2.18 2.16 -8.91
N ALA A 125 3.21 1.50 -8.37
CA ALA A 125 3.09 0.26 -7.61
C ALA A 125 2.17 0.45 -6.38
N ASN A 126 2.38 1.51 -5.62
CA ASN A 126 1.58 1.89 -4.45
C ASN A 126 0.12 2.15 -4.83
N THR A 127 -0.12 2.85 -5.94
CA THR A 127 -1.47 3.13 -6.44
C THR A 127 -2.18 1.86 -6.89
N VAL A 128 -1.49 0.96 -7.58
CA VAL A 128 -2.01 -0.37 -7.97
C VAL A 128 -2.36 -1.19 -6.74
N GLY A 129 -1.48 -1.23 -5.74
CA GLY A 129 -1.75 -1.91 -4.47
C GLY A 129 -3.00 -1.37 -3.77
N ALA A 130 -3.12 -0.05 -3.66
CA ALA A 130 -4.30 0.60 -3.09
C ALA A 130 -5.57 0.28 -3.87
N ALA A 131 -5.52 0.32 -5.20
CA ALA A 131 -6.66 -0.03 -6.06
C ALA A 131 -7.11 -1.49 -5.86
N ILE A 132 -6.18 -2.43 -5.75
CA ILE A 132 -6.48 -3.84 -5.43
C ILE A 132 -7.19 -3.93 -4.07
N GLY A 133 -6.65 -3.29 -3.03
CA GLY A 133 -7.26 -3.29 -1.70
C GLY A 133 -8.69 -2.73 -1.68
N ILE A 134 -8.92 -1.62 -2.37
CA ILE A 134 -10.24 -1.00 -2.52
C ILE A 134 -11.18 -1.94 -3.28
N ALA A 135 -10.74 -2.55 -4.38
CA ALA A 135 -11.53 -3.47 -5.19
C ALA A 135 -11.95 -4.72 -4.39
N LEU A 136 -11.07 -5.26 -3.55
CA LEU A 136 -11.39 -6.39 -2.66
C LEU A 136 -12.51 -6.02 -1.68
N VAL A 137 -12.46 -4.84 -1.07
CA VAL A 137 -13.52 -4.34 -0.18
C VAL A 137 -14.82 -4.14 -0.94
N ALA A 138 -14.79 -3.55 -2.13
CA ALA A 138 -15.97 -3.36 -2.97
C ALA A 138 -16.62 -4.71 -3.34
N LEU A 139 -15.80 -5.71 -3.69
CA LEU A 139 -16.28 -7.07 -3.99
C LEU A 139 -16.95 -7.73 -2.78
N VAL A 140 -16.37 -7.62 -1.59
CA VAL A 140 -16.97 -8.15 -0.36
C VAL A 140 -18.28 -7.45 -0.04
N ARG A 141 -18.34 -6.14 -0.21
CA ARG A 141 -19.55 -5.34 0.01
C ARG A 141 -20.66 -5.70 -0.97
N SER A 142 -20.36 -5.97 -2.23
CA SER A 142 -21.34 -6.36 -3.25
C SER A 142 -21.94 -7.75 -2.98
N ARG A 143 -21.13 -8.70 -2.51
CA ARG A 143 -21.60 -10.06 -2.17
C ARG A 143 -22.50 -10.10 -0.93
N ARG A 144 -22.39 -9.11 -0.05
CA ARG A 144 -23.23 -9.00 1.17
C ARG A 144 -24.55 -8.29 0.95
N GLN A 145 -24.83 -7.76 -0.25
CA GLN A 145 -26.15 -7.24 -0.58
C GLN A 145 -27.05 -8.41 -1.00
N PRO A 146 -28.18 -8.66 -0.31
CA PRO A 146 -29.16 -9.62 -0.79
C PRO A 146 -29.65 -9.17 -2.17
N ARG A 147 -29.66 -10.09 -3.13
CA ARG A 147 -30.32 -9.86 -4.44
C ARG A 147 -31.79 -9.54 -4.14
N ARG A 148 -32.19 -8.31 -4.40
CA ARG A 148 -33.61 -7.93 -4.44
C ARG A 148 -34.22 -8.44 -5.73
#